data_a71297e715951def636d48aa2d292b1e
#
_entry.id   a71297e715951def636d48aa2d292b1e
#
_cell.length_a   1.000
_cell.length_b   1.000
_cell.length_c   1.000
_cell.angle_alpha   90.00
_cell.angle_beta   90.00
_cell.angle_gamma   90.00
#
_symmetry.space_group_name_H-M   'P 1'
#
loop_
_entity.id
_entity.type
_entity.pdbx_description
1 polymer ?
#
loop_
_entity_poly.entity_id
_entity_poly.type
_entity_poly.pdbx_seq_one_letter_code
_entity_poly.pdbx_strand_id
1 'polypeptide(L)'
;VNPDEFYVHKQTLASGRPSVLRRTLGSKAIQMIYSPDLAHGKQVEVIDVDKKLSDRFSITDAEVQELAKQAVTIEKHYGRPMDIEWAKDGVDEKLYIVQARPETVRSNEDSRVMETYQLEKRSDVIIEGRAIGHKMGSGMAKVLGGIEDMDMIKPGDVLVTDMTDPDWEPIMKRASAIVTNRGGRTCHAAIIAREMGIPAVVGCGNATKLINTGDPVTVSCGEGDTGFIYEGKLPFTILKSTIDEMPALPIKIMMNVGNPDRAFDFARLPHAGIGLARLEFIINRMIGIHPKALINFDSQTLALKAEISEMIAGYDSPTEFYVTKLTEGISTLAAAFSPEKVIVRMSDFKSNEYANLVGGRQYEPEEENPMIGFRGASRYISEDFRDCFAMECEALKRVRNDMGLTNVEVMIPFVRTLEEAAKVIELLAEHGLKRGENGLRVIMMCELPSNALLADEFLEYFDGFSIGSNDLTQLTLGLDRDSGLIAHLFDERNPAIKKLLSMAIQTAKAKGKYVGICGQGPSDHEDFAAWLVEEGIDSVSLNPDTVLETWLYLAEKHNA
;
A
#
# COMPACT_ATOMS: atom_id res chain seq x y z
N VAL A 1 -19.78 -2.49 14.92
CA VAL A 1 -19.87 -3.33 13.73
C VAL A 1 -18.89 -2.80 12.70
N ASN A 2 -18.08 -3.69 12.10
CA ASN A 2 -17.19 -3.29 11.00
C ASN A 2 -17.94 -3.52 9.68
N PRO A 3 -18.28 -2.44 8.95
CA PRO A 3 -18.96 -2.54 7.66
C PRO A 3 -17.98 -2.93 6.55
N ASP A 4 -18.52 -3.31 5.40
CA ASP A 4 -17.74 -3.36 4.17
C ASP A 4 -17.33 -1.94 3.77
N GLU A 5 -16.12 -1.81 3.20
CA GLU A 5 -15.59 -0.53 2.74
C GLU A 5 -15.18 -0.61 1.27
N PHE A 6 -15.47 0.44 0.53
CA PHE A 6 -15.14 0.57 -0.89
C PHE A 6 -14.54 1.94 -1.17
N TYR A 7 -13.48 1.97 -1.95
CA TYR A 7 -12.89 3.20 -2.47
C TYR A 7 -13.13 3.30 -3.96
N VAL A 8 -13.66 4.43 -4.41
CA VAL A 8 -14.00 4.64 -5.82
C VAL A 8 -13.24 5.85 -6.37
N HIS A 9 -12.63 5.69 -7.53
CA HIS A 9 -11.89 6.74 -8.21
C HIS A 9 -12.80 7.57 -9.11
N LYS A 10 -12.93 8.86 -8.84
CA LYS A 10 -13.87 9.74 -9.54
C LYS A 10 -13.59 9.88 -11.04
N GLN A 11 -12.32 9.95 -11.45
CA GLN A 11 -11.96 10.15 -12.86
C GLN A 11 -12.27 8.93 -13.73
N THR A 12 -11.95 7.72 -13.26
CA THR A 12 -12.29 6.49 -13.99
C THR A 12 -13.79 6.25 -13.99
N LEU A 13 -14.49 6.62 -12.91
CA LEU A 13 -15.96 6.60 -12.83
C LEU A 13 -16.58 7.54 -13.87
N ALA A 14 -16.08 8.76 -13.99
CA ALA A 14 -16.55 9.72 -15.00
C ALA A 14 -16.32 9.23 -16.44
N SER A 15 -15.29 8.43 -16.66
CA SER A 15 -14.97 7.81 -17.95
C SER A 15 -15.80 6.56 -18.25
N GLY A 16 -16.70 6.14 -17.36
CA GLY A 16 -17.53 4.94 -17.52
C GLY A 16 -16.78 3.62 -17.39
N ARG A 17 -15.61 3.64 -16.75
CA ARG A 17 -14.75 2.47 -16.57
C ARG A 17 -14.91 1.87 -15.17
N PRO A 18 -14.50 0.61 -14.94
CA PRO A 18 -14.38 0.07 -13.60
C PRO A 18 -13.56 1.01 -12.72
N SER A 19 -14.09 1.39 -11.57
CA SER A 19 -13.54 2.50 -10.77
C SER A 19 -13.39 2.17 -9.29
N VAL A 20 -13.72 0.95 -8.86
CA VAL A 20 -13.51 0.51 -7.49
C VAL A 20 -12.02 0.19 -7.29
N LEU A 21 -11.34 1.04 -6.52
CA LEU A 21 -9.90 0.89 -6.24
C LEU A 21 -9.63 -0.13 -5.14
N ARG A 22 -10.56 -0.27 -4.20
CA ARG A 22 -10.36 -1.12 -3.03
C ARG A 22 -11.69 -1.60 -2.47
N ARG A 23 -11.68 -2.85 -2.00
CA ARG A 23 -12.77 -3.49 -1.26
C ARG A 23 -12.22 -4.07 0.02
N THR A 24 -12.90 -3.84 1.13
CA THR A 24 -12.57 -4.48 2.40
C THR A 24 -13.83 -5.10 2.95
N LEU A 25 -13.78 -6.41 3.18
CA LEU A 25 -14.89 -7.14 3.77
C LEU A 25 -14.95 -6.84 5.28
N GLY A 26 -16.06 -6.32 5.75
CA GLY A 26 -16.31 -6.10 7.16
C GLY A 26 -16.75 -7.37 7.88
N SER A 27 -16.59 -7.41 9.18
CA SER A 27 -17.05 -8.55 9.99
C SER A 27 -18.56 -8.67 10.05
N LYS A 28 -19.27 -7.55 9.98
CA LYS A 28 -20.76 -7.47 9.99
C LYS A 28 -21.41 -8.46 10.95
N ALA A 29 -20.84 -8.59 12.16
CA ALA A 29 -21.18 -9.63 13.13
C ALA A 29 -22.65 -9.61 13.59
N ILE A 30 -23.27 -8.43 13.60
CA ILE A 30 -24.64 -8.24 14.08
C ILE A 30 -25.48 -7.48 13.04
N GLN A 31 -26.77 -7.74 13.08
CA GLN A 31 -27.79 -7.00 12.31
C GLN A 31 -28.97 -6.63 13.21
N MET A 32 -29.62 -5.55 12.85
CA MET A 32 -30.85 -5.11 13.50
C MET A 32 -32.03 -5.45 12.61
N ILE A 33 -33.00 -6.15 13.16
CA ILE A 33 -34.22 -6.55 12.45
C ILE A 33 -35.47 -6.02 13.19
N TYR A 34 -36.60 -5.98 12.50
CA TYR A 34 -37.86 -5.70 13.16
C TYR A 34 -38.20 -6.84 14.12
N SER A 35 -38.56 -6.48 15.35
CA SER A 35 -38.94 -7.48 16.34
C SER A 35 -40.25 -8.14 15.97
N PRO A 36 -40.33 -9.47 15.99
CA PRO A 36 -41.61 -10.17 15.82
C PRO A 36 -42.56 -9.96 17.01
N ASP A 37 -42.04 -9.51 18.16
CA ASP A 37 -42.84 -9.34 19.38
C ASP A 37 -43.18 -7.86 19.63
N LEU A 38 -44.16 -7.35 18.88
CA LEU A 38 -44.69 -6.00 19.01
C LEU A 38 -45.39 -5.73 20.35
N ALA A 39 -45.75 -6.80 21.10
CA ALA A 39 -46.54 -6.69 22.32
C ALA A 39 -45.80 -6.06 23.51
N HIS A 40 -44.45 -6.06 23.49
CA HIS A 40 -43.62 -5.54 24.58
C HIS A 40 -42.96 -4.19 24.27
N GLY A 41 -43.42 -3.48 23.22
CA GLY A 41 -42.91 -2.15 22.87
C GLY A 41 -41.51 -2.11 22.24
N LYS A 42 -40.89 -3.26 21.98
CA LYS A 42 -39.63 -3.36 21.23
C LYS A 42 -39.94 -3.39 19.75
N GLN A 43 -39.53 -2.34 19.04
CA GLN A 43 -39.74 -2.24 17.59
C GLN A 43 -38.64 -2.99 16.81
N VAL A 44 -37.45 -3.12 17.36
CA VAL A 44 -36.29 -3.77 16.74
C VAL A 44 -35.56 -4.65 17.75
N GLU A 45 -34.88 -5.63 17.22
CA GLU A 45 -33.93 -6.48 17.99
C GLU A 45 -32.62 -6.65 17.22
N VAL A 46 -31.55 -6.82 17.97
CA VAL A 46 -30.20 -7.07 17.41
C VAL A 46 -29.93 -8.57 17.49
N ILE A 47 -29.60 -9.15 16.36
CA ILE A 47 -29.26 -10.57 16.26
C ILE A 47 -27.92 -10.74 15.55
N ASP A 48 -27.30 -11.90 15.73
CA ASP A 48 -26.09 -12.27 15.01
C ASP A 48 -26.38 -12.48 13.52
N VAL A 49 -25.42 -12.10 12.68
CA VAL A 49 -25.47 -12.35 11.23
C VAL A 49 -24.95 -13.76 10.96
N ASP A 50 -25.68 -14.50 10.10
CA ASP A 50 -25.19 -15.79 9.60
C ASP A 50 -23.84 -15.60 8.90
N LYS A 51 -22.88 -16.49 9.22
CA LYS A 51 -21.52 -16.42 8.65
C LYS A 51 -21.51 -16.40 7.12
N LYS A 52 -22.43 -17.12 6.48
CA LYS A 52 -22.53 -17.12 5.01
C LYS A 52 -22.91 -15.75 4.43
N LEU A 53 -23.60 -14.92 5.21
CA LEU A 53 -23.95 -13.55 4.82
C LEU A 53 -22.83 -12.58 5.15
N SER A 54 -22.21 -12.72 6.33
CA SER A 54 -21.10 -11.85 6.71
C SER A 54 -19.84 -12.05 5.85
N ASP A 55 -19.65 -13.26 5.30
CA ASP A 55 -18.55 -13.60 4.39
C ASP A 55 -18.78 -13.12 2.94
N ARG A 56 -19.78 -12.29 2.69
CA ARG A 56 -20.08 -11.68 1.39
C ARG A 56 -20.14 -10.18 1.48
N PHE A 57 -19.77 -9.49 0.41
CA PHE A 57 -20.00 -8.05 0.32
C PHE A 57 -21.48 -7.73 0.29
N SER A 58 -21.88 -6.70 1.02
CA SER A 58 -23.27 -6.27 1.16
C SER A 58 -23.87 -5.68 -0.12
N ILE A 59 -23.02 -5.12 -0.96
CA ILE A 59 -23.39 -4.57 -2.28
C ILE A 59 -22.37 -5.01 -3.34
N THR A 60 -22.81 -5.04 -4.58
CA THR A 60 -22.00 -5.40 -5.75
C THR A 60 -21.17 -4.22 -6.25
N ASP A 61 -20.16 -4.48 -7.07
CA ASP A 61 -19.37 -3.42 -7.71
C ASP A 61 -20.22 -2.46 -8.56
N ALA A 62 -21.25 -2.98 -9.24
CA ALA A 62 -22.18 -2.16 -10.00
C ALA A 62 -22.96 -1.21 -9.10
N GLU A 63 -23.44 -1.70 -7.96
CA GLU A 63 -24.14 -0.89 -6.96
C GLU A 63 -23.22 0.14 -6.31
N VAL A 64 -21.96 -0.24 -6.03
CA VAL A 64 -20.94 0.70 -5.54
C VAL A 64 -20.72 1.84 -6.54
N GLN A 65 -20.60 1.54 -7.83
CA GLN A 65 -20.42 2.55 -8.86
C GLN A 65 -21.65 3.44 -9.04
N GLU A 66 -22.84 2.87 -8.93
CA GLU A 66 -24.11 3.64 -8.96
C GLU A 66 -24.16 4.63 -7.79
N LEU A 67 -23.89 4.15 -6.58
CA LEU A 67 -23.85 4.97 -5.38
C LEU A 67 -22.80 6.08 -5.50
N ALA A 68 -21.62 5.76 -6.02
CA ALA A 68 -20.56 6.73 -6.23
C ALA A 68 -20.95 7.82 -7.25
N LYS A 69 -21.67 7.48 -8.32
CA LYS A 69 -22.23 8.47 -9.27
C LYS A 69 -23.20 9.43 -8.59
N GLN A 70 -24.07 8.91 -7.72
CA GLN A 70 -24.97 9.73 -6.92
C GLN A 70 -24.18 10.66 -5.99
N ALA A 71 -23.16 10.14 -5.31
CA ALA A 71 -22.30 10.93 -4.42
C ALA A 71 -21.58 12.07 -5.16
N VAL A 72 -21.03 11.80 -6.35
CA VAL A 72 -20.40 12.82 -7.20
C VAL A 72 -21.41 13.88 -7.67
N THR A 73 -22.63 13.48 -7.99
CA THR A 73 -23.71 14.40 -8.37
C THR A 73 -24.05 15.34 -7.21
N ILE A 74 -24.16 14.81 -6.00
CA ILE A 74 -24.43 15.58 -4.78
C ILE A 74 -23.27 16.56 -4.50
N GLU A 75 -22.03 16.09 -4.57
CA GLU A 75 -20.83 16.93 -4.40
C GLU A 75 -20.82 18.10 -5.40
N LYS A 76 -21.11 17.84 -6.67
CA LYS A 76 -21.18 18.89 -7.69
C LYS A 76 -22.29 19.91 -7.40
N HIS A 77 -23.43 19.44 -6.93
CA HIS A 77 -24.57 20.31 -6.60
C HIS A 77 -24.24 21.28 -5.47
N TYR A 78 -23.59 20.81 -4.41
CA TYR A 78 -23.22 21.63 -3.27
C TYR A 78 -21.87 22.34 -3.40
N GLY A 79 -21.07 21.99 -4.41
CA GLY A 79 -19.76 22.59 -4.68
C GLY A 79 -18.69 22.26 -3.63
N ARG A 80 -18.88 21.23 -2.85
CA ARG A 80 -17.95 20.76 -1.80
C ARG A 80 -18.16 19.30 -1.46
N PRO A 81 -17.17 18.63 -0.82
CA PRO A 81 -17.32 17.26 -0.34
C PRO A 81 -18.51 17.11 0.60
N MET A 82 -19.26 16.03 0.39
CA MET A 82 -20.46 15.73 1.15
C MET A 82 -20.38 14.35 1.77
N ASP A 83 -20.82 14.23 3.01
CA ASP A 83 -21.10 12.98 3.69
C ASP A 83 -22.56 12.59 3.41
N ILE A 84 -22.79 11.38 2.96
CA ILE A 84 -24.13 10.90 2.58
C ILE A 84 -24.50 9.63 3.33
N GLU A 85 -25.77 9.53 3.70
CA GLU A 85 -26.37 8.30 4.18
C GLU A 85 -27.27 7.71 3.08
N TRP A 86 -27.26 6.41 2.97
CA TRP A 86 -28.01 5.69 1.94
C TRP A 86 -28.55 4.35 2.47
N ALA A 87 -29.55 3.84 1.78
CA ALA A 87 -30.15 2.55 2.08
C ALA A 87 -30.43 1.79 0.78
N LYS A 88 -30.33 0.47 0.83
CA LYS A 88 -30.84 -0.43 -0.23
C LYS A 88 -32.17 -0.97 0.23
N ASP A 89 -33.24 -0.73 -0.55
CA ASP A 89 -34.56 -1.22 -0.25
C ASP A 89 -34.64 -2.74 -0.42
N GLY A 90 -35.23 -3.42 0.54
CA GLY A 90 -35.36 -4.88 0.53
C GLY A 90 -36.46 -5.43 -0.41
N VAL A 91 -37.28 -4.55 -0.97
CA VAL A 91 -38.41 -4.94 -1.85
C VAL A 91 -38.07 -4.72 -3.33
N ASP A 92 -37.59 -3.52 -3.67
CA ASP A 92 -37.24 -3.17 -5.06
C ASP A 92 -35.75 -3.23 -5.37
N GLU A 93 -34.93 -3.52 -4.35
CA GLU A 93 -33.46 -3.65 -4.41
C GLU A 93 -32.72 -2.39 -4.90
N LYS A 94 -33.38 -1.23 -4.91
CA LYS A 94 -32.77 0.03 -5.34
C LYS A 94 -32.04 0.74 -4.21
N LEU A 95 -31.08 1.57 -4.59
CA LEU A 95 -30.31 2.44 -3.69
C LEU A 95 -31.01 3.80 -3.56
N TYR A 96 -31.19 4.24 -2.32
CA TYR A 96 -31.79 5.51 -1.98
C TYR A 96 -30.86 6.36 -1.10
N ILE A 97 -30.65 7.61 -1.47
CA ILE A 97 -29.99 8.58 -0.60
C ILE A 97 -30.99 9.05 0.44
N VAL A 98 -30.66 8.91 1.70
CA VAL A 98 -31.57 9.27 2.82
C VAL A 98 -31.14 10.55 3.54
N GLN A 99 -29.86 10.90 3.49
CA GLN A 99 -29.33 12.15 4.05
C GLN A 99 -28.07 12.59 3.30
N ALA A 100 -27.83 13.90 3.24
CA ALA A 100 -26.58 14.50 2.79
C ALA A 100 -26.23 15.67 3.69
N ARG A 101 -24.99 15.75 4.15
CA ARG A 101 -24.44 16.84 4.94
C ARG A 101 -23.02 17.20 4.49
N PRO A 102 -22.57 18.45 4.70
CA PRO A 102 -21.19 18.81 4.37
C PRO A 102 -20.19 17.97 5.14
N GLU A 103 -19.17 17.47 4.44
CA GLU A 103 -17.99 16.90 5.06
C GLU A 103 -17.15 18.05 5.62
N THR A 104 -16.79 17.98 6.91
CA THR A 104 -16.12 19.10 7.62
C THR A 104 -14.73 18.76 8.13
N VAL A 105 -14.37 17.48 8.18
CA VAL A 105 -13.13 17.02 8.82
C VAL A 105 -11.93 17.17 7.91
N ARG A 106 -12.00 16.60 6.69
CA ARG A 106 -10.88 16.65 5.74
C ARG A 106 -10.80 17.96 4.94
N SER A 107 -11.92 18.66 4.78
CA SER A 107 -11.93 19.93 4.05
C SER A 107 -11.21 21.07 4.80
N ASN A 108 -10.95 20.91 6.10
CA ASN A 108 -10.25 21.88 6.95
C ASN A 108 -8.75 21.58 7.14
N GLU A 109 -8.25 20.47 6.60
CA GLU A 109 -6.80 20.20 6.63
C GLU A 109 -6.05 21.19 5.71
N ASP A 110 -5.05 21.88 6.27
CA ASP A 110 -4.17 22.74 5.44
C ASP A 110 -3.41 21.85 4.47
N SER A 111 -3.81 21.90 3.21
CA SER A 111 -3.25 21.07 2.14
C SER A 111 -1.76 21.34 1.85
N ARG A 112 -1.19 22.39 2.45
CA ARG A 112 0.21 22.81 2.23
C ARG A 112 1.19 22.28 3.24
N VAL A 113 0.72 21.74 4.37
CA VAL A 113 1.61 21.15 5.39
C VAL A 113 1.33 19.67 5.50
N MET A 114 2.34 18.87 5.25
CA MET A 114 2.30 17.42 5.45
C MET A 114 3.07 17.05 6.70
N GLU A 115 2.41 16.37 7.64
CA GLU A 115 3.05 15.78 8.81
C GLU A 115 3.21 14.28 8.57
N THR A 116 4.44 13.79 8.65
CA THR A 116 4.74 12.36 8.59
C THR A 116 5.29 11.92 9.93
N TYR A 117 4.67 10.89 10.50
CA TYR A 117 5.07 10.30 11.77
C TYR A 117 5.92 9.06 11.52
N GLN A 118 7.10 9.01 12.08
CA GLN A 118 8.05 7.92 11.89
C GLN A 118 8.55 7.41 13.24
N LEU A 119 8.41 6.09 13.46
CA LEU A 119 9.00 5.43 14.63
C LEU A 119 10.52 5.36 14.46
N GLU A 120 11.24 5.82 15.49
CA GLU A 120 12.71 5.71 15.56
C GLU A 120 13.13 4.30 16.00
N LYS A 121 12.28 3.65 16.78
CA LYS A 121 12.51 2.29 17.31
C LYS A 121 11.18 1.55 17.40
N ARG A 122 11.21 0.26 17.11
CA ARG A 122 10.05 -0.64 17.25
C ARG A 122 10.21 -1.56 18.46
N SER A 123 9.07 -1.94 19.02
CA SER A 123 8.93 -2.99 20.04
C SER A 123 7.90 -4.02 19.59
N ASP A 124 7.55 -4.94 20.47
CA ASP A 124 6.52 -5.94 20.16
C ASP A 124 5.15 -5.28 20.00
N VAL A 125 4.40 -5.74 19.00
CA VAL A 125 3.02 -5.34 18.76
C VAL A 125 2.12 -6.09 19.74
N ILE A 126 1.38 -5.36 20.57
CA ILE A 126 0.41 -5.96 21.51
C ILE A 126 -0.84 -6.38 20.74
N ILE A 127 -1.36 -5.50 19.91
CA ILE A 127 -2.57 -5.70 19.11
C ILE A 127 -2.62 -4.74 17.93
N GLU A 128 -3.40 -5.08 16.94
CA GLU A 128 -3.66 -4.26 15.77
C GLU A 128 -5.15 -4.04 15.54
N GLY A 129 -5.49 -3.03 14.76
CA GLY A 129 -6.86 -2.69 14.35
C GLY A 129 -6.86 -1.72 13.18
N ARG A 130 -7.97 -1.03 13.00
CA ARG A 130 -8.09 0.00 11.96
C ARG A 130 -7.51 1.32 12.42
N ALA A 131 -6.57 1.86 11.66
CA ALA A 131 -6.01 3.19 11.88
C ALA A 131 -7.02 4.28 11.53
N ILE A 132 -7.14 5.26 12.42
CA ILE A 132 -7.90 6.49 12.22
C ILE A 132 -6.92 7.66 12.25
N GLY A 133 -6.82 8.34 11.12
CA GLY A 133 -5.76 9.34 10.89
C GLY A 133 -4.42 8.71 10.55
N HIS A 134 -3.36 9.52 10.68
CA HIS A 134 -1.98 9.12 10.31
C HIS A 134 -0.96 9.47 11.40
N LYS A 135 -1.43 9.90 12.56
CA LYS A 135 -0.60 10.32 13.69
C LYS A 135 -0.18 9.15 14.57
N MET A 136 0.74 9.44 15.46
CA MET A 136 1.14 8.55 16.55
C MET A 136 0.92 9.27 17.88
N GLY A 137 0.60 8.49 18.90
CA GLY A 137 0.48 8.98 20.26
C GLY A 137 0.98 7.93 21.25
N SER A 138 1.62 8.37 22.33
CA SER A 138 2.09 7.47 23.39
C SER A 138 1.68 7.98 24.76
N GLY A 139 1.50 7.08 25.68
CA GLY A 139 1.11 7.40 27.04
C GLY A 139 0.92 6.16 27.89
N MET A 140 0.45 6.38 29.11
CA MET A 140 0.04 5.30 29.98
C MET A 140 -1.37 4.86 29.61
N ALA A 141 -1.58 3.58 29.40
CA ALA A 141 -2.89 3.04 29.10
C ALA A 141 -3.85 3.19 30.28
N LYS A 142 -5.07 3.56 29.98
CA LYS A 142 -6.21 3.56 30.91
C LYS A 142 -7.34 2.75 30.30
N VAL A 143 -7.57 1.59 30.87
CA VAL A 143 -8.64 0.70 30.44
C VAL A 143 -9.90 1.06 31.23
N LEU A 144 -10.88 1.65 30.54
CA LEU A 144 -12.12 2.12 31.15
C LEU A 144 -13.30 1.23 30.72
N GLY A 145 -14.12 0.82 31.69
CA GLY A 145 -15.34 0.06 31.46
C GLY A 145 -16.56 0.93 31.15
N GLY A 146 -16.57 2.18 31.62
CA GLY A 146 -17.66 3.13 31.45
C GLY A 146 -17.23 4.56 31.74
N ILE A 147 -18.14 5.51 31.51
CA ILE A 147 -17.90 6.94 31.75
C ILE A 147 -17.76 7.30 33.24
N GLU A 148 -18.25 6.46 34.12
CA GLU A 148 -18.10 6.61 35.57
C GLU A 148 -16.62 6.60 36.01
N ASP A 149 -15.75 6.02 35.20
CA ASP A 149 -14.31 5.93 35.46
C ASP A 149 -13.52 7.12 34.86
N MET A 150 -14.19 8.15 34.40
CA MET A 150 -13.58 9.25 33.66
C MET A 150 -12.46 9.99 34.41
N ASP A 151 -12.50 10.00 35.74
CA ASP A 151 -11.48 10.64 36.57
C ASP A 151 -10.15 9.89 36.58
N MET A 152 -10.13 8.65 36.11
CA MET A 152 -8.91 7.83 36.00
C MET A 152 -8.00 8.28 34.87
N ILE A 153 -8.53 8.97 33.84
CA ILE A 153 -7.76 9.40 32.70
C ILE A 153 -7.19 10.81 32.92
N LYS A 154 -5.89 10.94 32.72
CA LYS A 154 -5.15 12.20 32.78
C LYS A 154 -4.78 12.67 31.38
N PRO A 155 -4.54 13.98 31.18
CA PRO A 155 -4.01 14.47 29.91
C PRO A 155 -2.74 13.72 29.50
N GLY A 156 -2.74 13.21 28.26
CA GLY A 156 -1.62 12.42 27.71
C GLY A 156 -1.70 10.91 27.92
N ASP A 157 -2.71 10.42 28.62
CA ASP A 157 -2.95 8.97 28.72
C ASP A 157 -3.56 8.41 27.42
N VAL A 158 -3.42 7.12 27.20
CA VAL A 158 -4.05 6.39 26.11
C VAL A 158 -5.34 5.74 26.62
N LEU A 159 -6.47 6.13 26.03
CA LEU A 159 -7.77 5.55 26.35
C LEU A 159 -7.92 4.18 25.67
N VAL A 160 -8.20 3.16 26.44
CA VAL A 160 -8.52 1.81 25.97
C VAL A 160 -9.91 1.42 26.49
N THR A 161 -10.84 1.13 25.60
CA THR A 161 -12.21 0.77 25.99
C THR A 161 -12.85 -0.16 24.97
N ASP A 162 -14.00 -0.72 25.32
CA ASP A 162 -14.74 -1.60 24.41
C ASP A 162 -15.34 -0.82 23.23
N MET A 163 -16.04 0.26 23.52
CA MET A 163 -16.59 1.20 22.55
C MET A 163 -16.87 2.55 23.20
N THR A 164 -17.07 3.59 22.41
CA THR A 164 -17.47 4.92 22.90
C THR A 164 -18.83 5.34 22.35
N ASP A 165 -19.47 6.26 23.05
CA ASP A 165 -20.67 6.96 22.64
C ASP A 165 -20.48 8.49 22.87
N PRO A 166 -21.45 9.36 22.55
CA PRO A 166 -21.29 10.82 22.68
C PRO A 166 -20.91 11.31 24.08
N ASP A 167 -21.27 10.60 25.14
CA ASP A 167 -20.95 11.00 26.50
C ASP A 167 -19.46 10.83 26.84
N TRP A 168 -18.70 10.10 26.01
CA TRP A 168 -17.25 9.91 26.15
C TRP A 168 -16.41 11.08 25.65
N GLU A 169 -16.97 12.04 24.94
CA GLU A 169 -16.21 13.13 24.31
C GLU A 169 -15.30 13.90 25.29
N PRO A 170 -15.72 14.25 26.52
CA PRO A 170 -14.84 14.91 27.49
C PRO A 170 -13.62 14.06 27.89
N ILE A 171 -13.77 12.72 27.93
CA ILE A 171 -12.68 11.79 28.21
C ILE A 171 -11.71 11.72 27.03
N MET A 172 -12.26 11.60 25.83
CA MET A 172 -11.48 11.48 24.61
C MET A 172 -10.59 12.70 24.36
N LYS A 173 -11.07 13.90 24.72
CA LYS A 173 -10.30 15.17 24.62
C LYS A 173 -9.01 15.18 25.45
N ARG A 174 -8.91 14.38 26.49
CA ARG A 174 -7.72 14.30 27.35
C ARG A 174 -6.71 13.27 26.82
N ALA A 175 -7.15 12.33 25.99
CA ALA A 175 -6.33 11.22 25.53
C ALA A 175 -5.30 11.66 24.49
N SER A 176 -4.10 11.08 24.54
CA SER A 176 -3.09 11.18 23.48
C SER A 176 -3.38 10.25 22.31
N ALA A 177 -4.13 9.19 22.56
CA ALA A 177 -4.59 8.22 21.57
C ALA A 177 -5.79 7.43 22.13
N ILE A 178 -6.54 6.81 21.23
CA ILE A 178 -7.75 6.05 21.56
C ILE A 178 -7.65 4.66 20.94
N VAL A 179 -8.00 3.64 21.73
CA VAL A 179 -8.02 2.24 21.29
C VAL A 179 -9.36 1.62 21.68
N THR A 180 -10.06 1.02 20.71
CA THR A 180 -11.34 0.36 20.97
C THR A 180 -11.38 -1.06 20.45
N ASN A 181 -12.08 -1.95 21.19
CA ASN A 181 -12.32 -3.32 20.74
C ASN A 181 -13.26 -3.36 19.54
N ARG A 182 -14.32 -2.55 19.58
CA ARG A 182 -15.37 -2.51 18.57
C ARG A 182 -15.36 -1.19 17.82
N GLY A 183 -15.86 -1.25 16.60
CA GLY A 183 -16.08 -0.11 15.74
C GLY A 183 -15.29 -0.19 14.43
N GLY A 184 -15.76 0.54 13.46
CA GLY A 184 -15.13 0.76 12.18
C GLY A 184 -14.80 2.24 11.97
N ARG A 185 -14.45 2.63 10.75
CA ARG A 185 -14.07 4.01 10.41
C ARG A 185 -15.16 5.05 10.60
N THR A 186 -16.41 4.62 10.74
CA THR A 186 -17.59 5.47 10.93
C THR A 186 -18.17 5.38 12.33
N CYS A 187 -17.52 4.66 13.26
CA CYS A 187 -17.98 4.63 14.65
C CYS A 187 -17.71 5.95 15.36
N HIS A 188 -18.39 6.18 16.47
CA HIS A 188 -18.26 7.42 17.26
C HIS A 188 -16.80 7.74 17.60
N ALA A 189 -16.03 6.75 18.11
CA ALA A 189 -14.60 6.93 18.41
C ALA A 189 -13.80 7.43 17.22
N ALA A 190 -14.06 6.90 16.02
CA ALA A 190 -13.36 7.27 14.81
C ALA A 190 -13.71 8.70 14.36
N ILE A 191 -14.99 9.08 14.43
CA ILE A 191 -15.46 10.43 14.05
C ILE A 191 -14.83 11.47 14.98
N ILE A 192 -14.96 11.29 16.28
CA ILE A 192 -14.45 12.25 17.26
C ILE A 192 -12.91 12.32 17.24
N ALA A 193 -12.23 11.19 17.08
CA ALA A 193 -10.77 11.18 16.94
C ALA A 193 -10.29 12.02 15.73
N ARG A 194 -10.99 11.94 14.59
CA ARG A 194 -10.70 12.78 13.42
C ARG A 194 -10.94 14.26 13.71
N GLU A 195 -12.08 14.60 14.30
CA GLU A 195 -12.42 15.99 14.65
C GLU A 195 -11.41 16.62 15.60
N MET A 196 -10.93 15.84 16.56
CA MET A 196 -9.92 16.29 17.52
C MET A 196 -8.47 16.18 17.01
N GLY A 197 -8.24 15.53 15.88
CA GLY A 197 -6.90 15.26 15.38
C GLY A 197 -6.08 14.32 16.26
N ILE A 198 -6.73 13.40 16.96
CA ILE A 198 -6.12 12.41 17.86
C ILE A 198 -6.00 11.06 17.11
N PRO A 199 -4.85 10.35 17.20
CA PRO A 199 -4.77 9.02 16.60
C PRO A 199 -5.68 8.05 17.34
N ALA A 200 -6.39 7.21 16.58
CA ALA A 200 -7.19 6.14 17.15
C ALA A 200 -7.02 4.84 16.36
N VAL A 201 -7.07 3.72 17.07
CA VAL A 201 -7.10 2.38 16.48
C VAL A 201 -8.38 1.70 16.97
N VAL A 202 -9.26 1.38 16.05
CA VAL A 202 -10.58 0.82 16.34
C VAL A 202 -10.71 -0.60 15.81
N GLY A 203 -11.67 -1.35 16.34
CA GLY A 203 -11.92 -2.72 15.88
C GLY A 203 -10.83 -3.72 16.25
N CYS A 204 -10.14 -3.51 17.36
CA CYS A 204 -9.05 -4.39 17.82
C CYS A 204 -9.54 -5.75 18.36
N GLY A 205 -10.81 -5.90 18.67
CA GLY A 205 -11.40 -7.14 19.17
C GLY A 205 -11.26 -7.34 20.68
N ASN A 206 -10.04 -7.42 21.21
CA ASN A 206 -9.77 -7.77 22.60
C ASN A 206 -8.69 -6.90 23.28
N ALA A 207 -8.49 -5.67 22.84
CA ALA A 207 -7.50 -4.76 23.41
C ALA A 207 -7.66 -4.57 24.93
N THR A 208 -8.90 -4.47 25.41
CA THR A 208 -9.19 -4.35 26.86
C THR A 208 -8.77 -5.55 27.70
N LYS A 209 -8.50 -6.70 27.08
CA LYS A 209 -8.00 -7.90 27.74
C LYS A 209 -6.49 -8.03 27.69
N LEU A 210 -5.86 -7.49 26.66
CA LEU A 210 -4.41 -7.59 26.42
C LEU A 210 -3.62 -6.43 27.01
N ILE A 211 -4.27 -5.27 27.16
CA ILE A 211 -3.66 -4.06 27.72
C ILE A 211 -4.21 -3.82 29.11
N ASN A 212 -3.33 -3.54 30.07
CA ASN A 212 -3.71 -3.24 31.45
C ASN A 212 -3.56 -1.74 31.72
N THR A 213 -4.39 -1.22 32.63
CA THR A 213 -4.22 0.14 33.13
C THR A 213 -2.85 0.28 33.76
N GLY A 214 -2.10 1.30 33.32
CA GLY A 214 -0.75 1.57 33.76
C GLY A 214 0.34 1.06 32.82
N ASP A 215 -0.01 0.27 31.79
CA ASP A 215 0.96 -0.15 30.78
C ASP A 215 1.38 1.07 29.92
N PRO A 216 2.69 1.31 29.72
CA PRO A 216 3.14 2.29 28.73
C PRO A 216 2.92 1.71 27.33
N VAL A 217 2.28 2.46 26.45
CA VAL A 217 1.98 2.03 25.08
C VAL A 217 2.19 3.16 24.07
N THR A 218 2.44 2.76 22.83
CA THR A 218 2.49 3.66 21.68
C THR A 218 1.47 3.21 20.64
N VAL A 219 0.59 4.12 20.25
CA VAL A 219 -0.44 3.90 19.23
C VAL A 219 0.03 4.53 17.93
N SER A 220 0.24 3.70 16.92
CA SER A 220 0.72 4.12 15.60
C SER A 220 -0.38 4.01 14.55
N CYS A 221 -0.75 5.14 13.97
CA CYS A 221 -1.58 5.22 12.78
C CYS A 221 -0.78 5.67 11.54
N GLY A 222 0.55 5.79 11.66
CA GLY A 222 1.44 6.28 10.60
C GLY A 222 1.87 5.24 9.58
N GLU A 223 1.44 3.98 9.73
CA GLU A 223 1.92 2.85 8.94
C GLU A 223 0.90 2.35 7.89
N GLY A 224 -0.16 3.11 7.63
CA GLY A 224 -1.21 2.79 6.67
C GLY A 224 -2.57 2.58 7.30
N ASP A 225 -3.42 1.76 6.70
CA ASP A 225 -4.78 1.48 7.16
C ASP A 225 -4.85 0.64 8.44
N THR A 226 -3.80 -0.12 8.70
CA THR A 226 -3.66 -0.89 9.94
C THR A 226 -2.98 -0.03 10.99
N GLY A 227 -3.63 0.11 12.14
CA GLY A 227 -3.07 0.74 13.32
C GLY A 227 -2.46 -0.30 14.25
N PHE A 228 -1.33 0.03 14.86
CA PHE A 228 -0.60 -0.85 15.76
C PHE A 228 -0.49 -0.24 17.15
N ILE A 229 -0.65 -1.07 18.18
CA ILE A 229 -0.35 -0.73 19.55
C ILE A 229 0.92 -1.47 19.96
N TYR A 230 1.98 -0.70 20.22
CA TYR A 230 3.30 -1.19 20.62
C TYR A 230 3.48 -1.13 22.14
N GLU A 231 4.27 -2.06 22.68
CA GLU A 231 4.73 -1.99 24.05
C GLU A 231 5.68 -0.80 24.28
N GLY A 232 5.47 -0.09 25.37
CA GLY A 232 6.33 1.01 25.79
C GLY A 232 6.00 2.34 25.13
N LYS A 233 6.58 3.40 25.69
CA LYS A 233 6.58 4.73 25.08
C LYS A 233 7.75 4.82 24.10
N LEU A 234 7.46 4.61 22.82
CA LEU A 234 8.47 4.63 21.78
C LEU A 234 8.75 6.05 21.28
N PRO A 235 10.02 6.39 21.01
CA PRO A 235 10.34 7.65 20.38
C PRO A 235 9.88 7.63 18.92
N PHE A 236 9.27 8.73 18.48
CA PHE A 236 8.91 8.96 17.10
C PHE A 236 9.19 10.41 16.70
N THR A 237 9.52 10.61 15.44
CA THR A 237 9.78 11.92 14.87
C THR A 237 8.58 12.37 14.06
N ILE A 238 8.26 13.68 14.13
CA ILE A 238 7.24 14.31 13.31
C ILE A 238 7.96 15.16 12.28
N LEU A 239 7.91 14.73 11.02
CA LEU A 239 8.46 15.48 9.91
C LEU A 239 7.36 16.38 9.34
N LYS A 240 7.59 17.69 9.34
CA LYS A 240 6.69 18.69 8.75
C LYS A 240 7.27 19.17 7.44
N SER A 241 6.54 18.96 6.37
CA SER A 241 6.91 19.38 5.03
C SER A 241 5.90 20.40 4.51
N THR A 242 6.38 21.59 4.14
CA THR A 242 5.55 22.60 3.50
C THR A 242 5.74 22.50 1.99
N ILE A 243 4.65 22.32 1.26
CA ILE A 243 4.64 22.20 -0.20
C ILE A 243 4.44 23.60 -0.79
N ASP A 244 5.54 24.31 -1.01
CA ASP A 244 5.57 25.53 -1.81
C ASP A 244 6.05 25.21 -3.23
N GLU A 245 6.11 26.21 -4.12
CA GLU A 245 6.70 26.03 -5.44
C GLU A 245 8.15 25.56 -5.33
N MET A 246 8.41 24.36 -5.83
CA MET A 246 9.75 23.78 -5.79
C MET A 246 10.60 24.29 -6.95
N PRO A 247 11.91 24.56 -6.73
CA PRO A 247 12.80 25.00 -7.80
C PRO A 247 12.89 23.94 -8.93
N ALA A 248 13.07 24.40 -10.15
CA ALA A 248 13.25 23.51 -11.29
C ALA A 248 14.57 22.72 -11.18
N LEU A 249 14.53 21.47 -11.61
CA LEU A 249 15.67 20.56 -11.67
C LEU A 249 15.87 20.04 -13.10
N PRO A 250 17.11 19.69 -13.49
CA PRO A 250 17.39 19.09 -14.80
C PRO A 250 16.95 17.63 -14.90
N ILE A 251 16.53 17.02 -13.81
CA ILE A 251 16.05 15.63 -13.68
C ILE A 251 14.63 15.59 -13.12
N LYS A 252 14.01 14.43 -13.21
CA LYS A 252 12.73 14.16 -12.58
C LYS A 252 12.95 13.49 -11.22
N ILE A 253 12.28 13.99 -10.20
CA ILE A 253 12.21 13.35 -8.88
C ILE A 253 10.97 12.48 -8.84
N MET A 254 11.15 11.20 -8.66
CA MET A 254 10.11 10.20 -8.48
C MET A 254 10.13 9.66 -7.06
N MET A 255 9.17 8.84 -6.70
CA MET A 255 9.10 8.23 -5.37
C MET A 255 9.10 6.71 -5.42
N ASN A 256 9.68 6.11 -4.38
CA ASN A 256 9.52 4.69 -4.07
C ASN A 256 8.30 4.54 -3.16
N VAL A 257 7.22 3.98 -3.67
CA VAL A 257 5.97 3.80 -2.92
C VAL A 257 5.52 2.35 -3.06
N GLY A 258 5.54 1.62 -1.97
CA GLY A 258 5.08 0.23 -1.94
C GLY A 258 3.69 0.07 -1.34
N ASN A 259 3.32 0.93 -0.41
CA ASN A 259 2.06 0.85 0.33
C ASN A 259 0.93 1.64 -0.36
N PRO A 260 -0.08 0.97 -0.95
CA PRO A 260 -1.22 1.66 -1.55
C PRO A 260 -2.00 2.55 -0.58
N ASP A 261 -2.03 2.20 0.70
CA ASP A 261 -2.77 2.95 1.73
C ASP A 261 -2.25 4.40 1.90
N ARG A 262 -0.97 4.63 1.58
CA ARG A 262 -0.32 5.94 1.68
C ARG A 262 -0.20 6.67 0.34
N ALA A 263 -0.69 6.07 -0.74
CA ALA A 263 -0.49 6.59 -2.09
C ALA A 263 -1.03 8.02 -2.27
N PHE A 264 -2.26 8.27 -1.85
CA PHE A 264 -2.89 9.59 -2.00
C PHE A 264 -2.25 10.66 -1.09
N ASP A 265 -1.73 10.28 0.06
CA ASP A 265 -0.97 11.19 0.93
C ASP A 265 0.35 11.58 0.28
N PHE A 266 1.10 10.62 -0.21
CA PHE A 266 2.40 10.87 -0.85
C PHE A 266 2.27 11.60 -2.19
N ALA A 267 1.17 11.39 -2.92
CA ALA A 267 0.90 12.12 -4.16
C ALA A 267 0.72 13.64 -3.97
N ARG A 268 0.57 14.10 -2.74
CA ARG A 268 0.54 15.54 -2.40
C ARG A 268 1.93 16.18 -2.41
N LEU A 269 3.00 15.39 -2.26
CA LEU A 269 4.38 15.88 -2.41
C LEU A 269 4.67 16.24 -3.87
N PRO A 270 5.60 17.16 -4.14
CA PRO A 270 6.05 17.39 -5.51
C PRO A 270 6.73 16.14 -6.06
N HIS A 271 6.34 15.71 -7.27
CA HIS A 271 6.84 14.47 -7.87
C HIS A 271 6.64 14.42 -9.38
N ALA A 272 7.35 13.50 -10.01
CA ALA A 272 7.15 13.12 -11.40
C ALA A 272 6.66 11.65 -11.55
N GLY A 273 6.06 11.11 -10.50
CA GLY A 273 5.49 9.76 -10.48
C GLY A 273 6.17 8.82 -9.47
N ILE A 274 5.89 7.53 -9.63
CA ILE A 274 6.51 6.44 -8.85
C ILE A 274 7.55 5.74 -9.71
N GLY A 275 8.81 5.78 -9.26
CA GLY A 275 9.91 5.08 -9.93
C GLY A 275 10.02 3.61 -9.54
N LEU A 276 9.49 3.24 -8.38
CA LEU A 276 9.43 1.87 -7.91
C LEU A 276 8.18 1.63 -7.05
N ALA A 277 7.27 0.83 -7.59
CA ALA A 277 6.19 0.19 -6.84
C ALA A 277 6.45 -1.32 -6.78
N ARG A 278 6.57 -1.86 -5.57
CA ARG A 278 6.89 -3.28 -5.34
C ARG A 278 5.61 -4.10 -5.14
N LEU A 279 5.38 -5.10 -5.97
CA LEU A 279 4.26 -6.03 -5.79
C LEU A 279 4.36 -6.86 -4.52
N GLU A 280 5.56 -7.12 -4.03
CA GLU A 280 5.78 -7.87 -2.78
C GLU A 280 5.03 -7.26 -1.61
N PHE A 281 4.95 -5.95 -1.54
CA PHE A 281 4.22 -5.27 -0.48
C PHE A 281 2.71 -5.60 -0.53
N ILE A 282 2.14 -5.55 -1.73
CA ILE A 282 0.73 -5.87 -1.96
C ILE A 282 0.48 -7.36 -1.66
N ILE A 283 1.36 -8.24 -2.13
CA ILE A 283 1.25 -9.68 -1.93
C ILE A 283 1.33 -10.02 -0.43
N ASN A 284 2.28 -9.44 0.30
CA ASN A 284 2.42 -9.70 1.72
C ASN A 284 1.26 -9.17 2.56
N ARG A 285 0.80 -7.94 2.28
CA ARG A 285 -0.18 -7.26 3.13
C ARG A 285 -1.62 -7.52 2.74
N MET A 286 -1.92 -7.55 1.46
CA MET A 286 -3.30 -7.65 0.98
C MET A 286 -3.71 -9.09 0.63
N ILE A 287 -2.76 -9.97 0.38
CA ILE A 287 -3.00 -11.34 -0.05
C ILE A 287 -2.56 -12.34 1.02
N GLY A 288 -1.27 -12.37 1.35
CA GLY A 288 -0.69 -13.23 2.38
C GLY A 288 -0.61 -14.71 2.04
N ILE A 289 -1.00 -15.12 0.84
CA ILE A 289 -1.10 -16.52 0.40
C ILE A 289 -0.20 -16.74 -0.81
N HIS A 290 0.52 -17.86 -0.82
CA HIS A 290 1.31 -18.24 -1.99
C HIS A 290 0.39 -18.47 -3.20
N PRO A 291 0.70 -17.90 -4.37
CA PRO A 291 -0.17 -17.99 -5.54
C PRO A 291 -0.46 -19.44 -5.99
N LYS A 292 0.48 -20.34 -5.85
CA LYS A 292 0.26 -21.77 -6.15
C LYS A 292 -0.71 -22.45 -5.20
N ALA A 293 -0.78 -22.02 -3.94
CA ALA A 293 -1.77 -22.53 -3.00
C ALA A 293 -3.19 -22.14 -3.41
N LEU A 294 -3.33 -21.00 -4.07
CA LEU A 294 -4.62 -20.54 -4.63
C LEU A 294 -4.95 -21.26 -5.94
N ILE A 295 -3.99 -21.40 -6.85
CA ILE A 295 -4.19 -22.14 -8.12
C ILE A 295 -4.56 -23.59 -7.84
N ASN A 296 -3.90 -24.23 -6.88
CA ASN A 296 -4.11 -25.62 -6.51
C ASN A 296 -4.98 -25.76 -5.24
N PHE A 297 -5.90 -24.87 -5.03
CA PHE A 297 -6.75 -24.82 -3.84
C PHE A 297 -7.43 -26.15 -3.54
N ASP A 298 -8.00 -26.80 -4.56
CA ASP A 298 -8.74 -28.05 -4.40
C ASP A 298 -7.86 -29.22 -3.92
N SER A 299 -6.57 -29.15 -4.16
CA SER A 299 -5.58 -30.17 -3.77
C SER A 299 -4.98 -29.95 -2.37
N GLN A 300 -5.36 -28.88 -1.69
CA GLN A 300 -4.82 -28.56 -0.36
C GLN A 300 -5.41 -29.46 0.74
N THR A 301 -4.72 -29.53 1.88
CA THR A 301 -5.25 -30.19 3.07
C THR A 301 -6.52 -29.49 3.58
N LEU A 302 -7.36 -30.19 4.32
CA LEU A 302 -8.58 -29.60 4.89
C LEU A 302 -8.28 -28.40 5.78
N ALA A 303 -7.22 -28.46 6.57
CA ALA A 303 -6.81 -27.37 7.45
C ALA A 303 -6.38 -26.12 6.65
N LEU A 304 -5.58 -26.30 5.61
CA LEU A 304 -5.13 -25.20 4.74
C LEU A 304 -6.29 -24.62 3.91
N LYS A 305 -7.19 -25.47 3.41
CA LYS A 305 -8.42 -24.99 2.73
C LYS A 305 -9.28 -24.13 3.64
N ALA A 306 -9.43 -24.51 4.92
CA ALA A 306 -10.20 -23.74 5.88
C ALA A 306 -9.56 -22.36 6.14
N GLU A 307 -8.24 -22.32 6.36
CA GLU A 307 -7.49 -21.08 6.53
C GLU A 307 -7.59 -20.16 5.31
N ILE A 308 -7.34 -20.68 4.12
CA ILE A 308 -7.44 -19.93 2.86
C ILE A 308 -8.88 -19.43 2.65
N SER A 309 -9.88 -20.27 2.89
CA SER A 309 -11.29 -19.89 2.71
C SER A 309 -11.71 -18.69 3.56
N GLU A 310 -11.18 -18.57 4.77
CA GLU A 310 -11.39 -17.37 5.59
C GLU A 310 -10.73 -16.13 4.99
N MET A 311 -9.50 -16.26 4.50
CA MET A 311 -8.73 -15.14 3.93
C MET A 311 -9.31 -14.61 2.62
N ILE A 312 -9.91 -15.47 1.81
CA ILE A 312 -10.50 -15.13 0.50
C ILE A 312 -12.00 -14.86 0.55
N ALA A 313 -12.60 -14.82 1.72
CA ALA A 313 -14.05 -14.58 1.86
C ALA A 313 -14.49 -13.33 1.10
N GLY A 314 -15.64 -13.41 0.44
CA GLY A 314 -16.21 -12.35 -0.39
C GLY A 314 -15.81 -12.38 -1.87
N TYR A 315 -14.88 -13.26 -2.26
CA TYR A 315 -14.43 -13.40 -3.66
C TYR A 315 -14.92 -14.70 -4.30
N ASP A 316 -15.14 -14.66 -5.61
CA ASP A 316 -15.78 -15.76 -6.37
C ASP A 316 -14.91 -17.02 -6.44
N SER A 317 -13.58 -16.85 -6.48
CA SER A 317 -12.62 -17.95 -6.53
C SER A 317 -11.30 -17.59 -5.90
N PRO A 318 -10.47 -18.57 -5.51
CA PRO A 318 -9.15 -18.32 -4.97
C PRO A 318 -8.24 -17.50 -5.90
N THR A 319 -8.23 -17.81 -7.20
CA THR A 319 -7.41 -17.07 -8.18
C THR A 319 -7.96 -15.69 -8.45
N GLU A 320 -9.28 -15.51 -8.47
CA GLU A 320 -9.90 -14.18 -8.60
C GLU A 320 -9.57 -13.27 -7.42
N PHE A 321 -9.50 -13.81 -6.21
CA PHE A 321 -9.01 -13.07 -5.04
C PHE A 321 -7.60 -12.51 -5.27
N TYR A 322 -6.67 -13.33 -5.74
CA TYR A 322 -5.29 -12.92 -5.99
C TYR A 322 -5.20 -11.80 -7.03
N VAL A 323 -5.83 -12.00 -8.18
CA VAL A 323 -5.84 -11.03 -9.28
C VAL A 323 -6.53 -9.73 -8.87
N THR A 324 -7.67 -9.82 -8.19
CA THR A 324 -8.40 -8.62 -7.76
C THR A 324 -7.60 -7.83 -6.72
N LYS A 325 -6.96 -8.47 -5.76
CA LYS A 325 -6.13 -7.76 -4.76
C LYS A 325 -4.91 -7.09 -5.38
N LEU A 326 -4.24 -7.72 -6.33
CA LEU A 326 -3.17 -7.09 -7.09
C LEU A 326 -3.69 -5.88 -7.89
N THR A 327 -4.82 -6.05 -8.57
CA THR A 327 -5.47 -4.97 -9.34
C THR A 327 -5.80 -3.79 -8.43
N GLU A 328 -6.36 -4.03 -7.26
CA GLU A 328 -6.67 -2.99 -6.26
C GLU A 328 -5.42 -2.22 -5.82
N GLY A 329 -4.37 -2.93 -5.44
CA GLY A 329 -3.12 -2.29 -5.02
C GLY A 329 -2.47 -1.45 -6.11
N ILE A 330 -2.33 -2.00 -7.30
CA ILE A 330 -1.73 -1.31 -8.46
C ILE A 330 -2.59 -0.13 -8.90
N SER A 331 -3.91 -0.30 -9.01
CA SER A 331 -4.81 0.77 -9.44
C SER A 331 -4.87 1.93 -8.45
N THR A 332 -4.76 1.66 -7.16
CA THR A 332 -4.69 2.70 -6.14
C THR A 332 -3.45 3.56 -6.30
N LEU A 333 -2.29 2.95 -6.50
CA LEU A 333 -1.04 3.68 -6.80
C LEU A 333 -1.16 4.50 -8.10
N ALA A 334 -1.66 3.88 -9.15
CA ALA A 334 -1.81 4.53 -10.46
C ALA A 334 -2.80 5.70 -10.42
N ALA A 335 -3.94 5.54 -9.75
CA ALA A 335 -4.94 6.59 -9.62
C ALA A 335 -4.42 7.78 -8.81
N ALA A 336 -3.72 7.50 -7.70
CA ALA A 336 -3.18 8.54 -6.83
C ALA A 336 -2.15 9.42 -7.54
N PHE A 337 -1.32 8.85 -8.39
CA PHE A 337 -0.23 9.55 -9.10
C PHE A 337 -0.57 9.95 -10.52
N SER A 338 -1.75 9.59 -11.04
CA SER A 338 -2.18 9.97 -12.40
C SER A 338 -2.17 11.50 -12.58
N PRO A 339 -1.68 12.03 -13.72
CA PRO A 339 -1.27 11.33 -14.95
C PRO A 339 0.20 10.88 -14.97
N GLU A 340 0.93 11.08 -13.88
CA GLU A 340 2.35 10.75 -13.81
C GLU A 340 2.59 9.23 -13.84
N LYS A 341 3.76 8.83 -14.36
CA LYS A 341 4.11 7.42 -14.53
C LYS A 341 4.26 6.68 -13.21
N VAL A 342 3.77 5.46 -13.18
CA VAL A 342 3.93 4.53 -12.07
C VAL A 342 4.60 3.26 -12.60
N ILE A 343 5.85 3.05 -12.24
CA ILE A 343 6.63 1.89 -12.65
C ILE A 343 6.42 0.78 -11.63
N VAL A 344 5.71 -0.27 -12.03
CA VAL A 344 5.37 -1.43 -11.19
C VAL A 344 6.38 -2.53 -11.46
N ARG A 345 7.17 -2.85 -10.45
CA ARG A 345 8.07 -4.00 -10.50
C ARG A 345 7.28 -5.28 -10.23
N MET A 346 7.37 -6.23 -11.16
CA MET A 346 6.83 -7.58 -10.98
C MET A 346 7.44 -8.21 -9.74
N SER A 347 6.78 -9.22 -9.16
CA SER A 347 7.19 -9.82 -7.90
C SER A 347 8.64 -10.31 -7.90
N ASP A 348 9.38 -9.96 -6.85
CA ASP A 348 10.80 -10.30 -6.70
C ASP A 348 11.10 -10.92 -5.32
N PHE A 349 10.20 -11.78 -4.87
CA PHE A 349 10.47 -12.60 -3.69
C PHE A 349 11.56 -13.63 -3.98
N LYS A 350 12.40 -13.83 -3.00
CA LYS A 350 13.29 -14.99 -2.94
C LYS A 350 12.49 -16.23 -2.50
N SER A 351 13.02 -17.41 -2.75
CA SER A 351 12.35 -18.67 -2.40
C SER A 351 11.99 -18.77 -0.91
N ASN A 352 12.86 -18.33 -0.01
CA ASN A 352 12.58 -18.28 1.42
C ASN A 352 11.46 -17.30 1.80
N GLU A 353 11.32 -16.19 1.07
CA GLU A 353 10.25 -15.22 1.28
C GLU A 353 8.90 -15.73 0.78
N TYR A 354 8.87 -16.36 -0.41
CA TYR A 354 7.66 -17.03 -0.90
C TYR A 354 7.23 -18.19 0.01
N ALA A 355 8.20 -18.93 0.56
CA ALA A 355 7.91 -20.03 1.49
C ALA A 355 7.17 -19.59 2.76
N ASN A 356 7.34 -18.33 3.18
CA ASN A 356 6.69 -17.77 4.35
C ASN A 356 5.22 -17.36 4.13
N LEU A 357 4.78 -17.28 2.88
CA LEU A 357 3.37 -17.06 2.58
C LEU A 357 2.55 -18.31 2.94
N VAL A 358 1.28 -18.12 3.26
CA VAL A 358 0.37 -19.23 3.59
C VAL A 358 0.37 -20.26 2.45
N GLY A 359 0.63 -21.52 2.80
CA GLY A 359 0.74 -22.62 1.84
C GLY A 359 2.02 -22.65 1.01
N GLY A 360 2.98 -21.77 1.28
CA GLY A 360 4.16 -21.58 0.44
C GLY A 360 5.25 -22.64 0.56
N ARG A 361 5.47 -23.19 1.75
CA ARG A 361 6.60 -24.10 2.02
C ARG A 361 6.65 -25.32 1.10
N GLN A 362 5.51 -25.88 0.73
CA GLN A 362 5.42 -27.05 -0.13
C GLN A 362 5.80 -26.76 -1.60
N TYR A 363 5.82 -25.49 -2.01
CA TYR A 363 6.08 -25.08 -3.39
C TYR A 363 7.45 -24.47 -3.62
N GLU A 364 8.18 -24.13 -2.56
CA GLU A 364 9.44 -23.45 -2.68
C GLU A 364 10.63 -24.37 -2.35
N PRO A 365 11.72 -24.32 -3.14
CA PRO A 365 12.92 -25.05 -2.84
C PRO A 365 13.67 -24.45 -1.66
N GLU A 366 14.41 -25.27 -0.93
CA GLU A 366 15.44 -24.79 -0.01
C GLU A 366 16.70 -24.47 -0.81
N GLU A 367 17.14 -23.24 -0.75
CA GLU A 367 18.33 -22.76 -1.45
C GLU A 367 19.38 -22.28 -0.44
N GLU A 368 20.65 -22.59 -0.68
CA GLU A 368 21.75 -22.09 0.17
C GLU A 368 21.88 -20.57 0.07
N ASN A 369 21.67 -20.01 -1.12
CA ASN A 369 21.77 -18.58 -1.40
C ASN A 369 20.55 -18.10 -2.16
N PRO A 370 19.41 -17.90 -1.49
CA PRO A 370 18.18 -17.45 -2.16
C PRO A 370 18.34 -16.11 -2.89
N MET A 371 19.26 -15.27 -2.41
CA MET A 371 19.55 -13.96 -3.00
C MET A 371 20.01 -14.04 -4.46
N ILE A 372 20.75 -15.06 -4.82
CA ILE A 372 21.24 -15.34 -6.17
C ILE A 372 20.61 -16.59 -6.79
N GLY A 373 19.52 -17.05 -6.22
CA GLY A 373 18.82 -18.27 -6.60
C GLY A 373 17.62 -18.03 -7.53
N PHE A 374 16.53 -18.73 -7.26
CA PHE A 374 15.32 -18.76 -8.07
C PHE A 374 14.44 -17.53 -7.80
N ARG A 375 14.74 -16.45 -8.50
CA ARG A 375 14.04 -15.16 -8.37
C ARG A 375 14.01 -14.38 -9.69
N GLY A 376 13.11 -13.42 -9.79
CA GLY A 376 13.01 -12.51 -10.93
C GLY A 376 12.65 -13.22 -12.24
N ALA A 377 13.26 -12.80 -13.34
CA ALA A 377 12.95 -13.28 -14.69
C ALA A 377 13.06 -14.80 -14.83
N SER A 378 14.06 -15.43 -14.21
CA SER A 378 14.21 -16.89 -14.25
C SER A 378 13.03 -17.64 -13.66
N ARG A 379 12.40 -17.06 -12.63
CA ARG A 379 11.20 -17.60 -12.01
C ARG A 379 10.00 -17.54 -12.96
N TYR A 380 9.77 -16.38 -13.59
CA TYR A 380 8.61 -16.15 -14.45
C TYR A 380 8.56 -17.07 -15.67
N ILE A 381 9.70 -17.31 -16.29
CA ILE A 381 9.81 -18.18 -17.47
C ILE A 381 9.85 -19.67 -17.12
N SER A 382 9.97 -20.02 -15.85
CA SER A 382 9.94 -21.40 -15.37
C SER A 382 8.54 -21.98 -15.44
N GLU A 383 8.42 -23.26 -15.80
CA GLU A 383 7.16 -24.00 -15.75
C GLU A 383 6.56 -24.01 -14.35
N ASP A 384 7.38 -23.98 -13.31
CA ASP A 384 6.95 -24.00 -11.91
C ASP A 384 6.24 -22.73 -11.48
N PHE A 385 6.46 -21.59 -12.14
CA PHE A 385 5.88 -20.29 -11.73
C PHE A 385 5.08 -19.58 -12.82
N ARG A 386 5.10 -20.07 -14.04
CA ARG A 386 4.49 -19.43 -15.21
C ARG A 386 3.01 -19.08 -14.99
N ASP A 387 2.25 -19.97 -14.37
CA ASP A 387 0.82 -19.74 -14.08
C ASP A 387 0.61 -18.64 -13.02
N CYS A 388 1.53 -18.54 -12.06
CA CYS A 388 1.51 -17.47 -11.06
C CYS A 388 1.81 -16.11 -11.70
N PHE A 389 2.81 -16.06 -12.58
CA PHE A 389 3.15 -14.86 -13.33
C PHE A 389 2.01 -14.39 -14.24
N ALA A 390 1.26 -15.33 -14.82
CA ALA A 390 0.07 -15.02 -15.61
C ALA A 390 -0.97 -14.22 -14.81
N MET A 391 -1.14 -14.51 -13.53
CA MET A 391 -2.04 -13.74 -12.64
C MET A 391 -1.55 -12.32 -12.40
N GLU A 392 -0.25 -12.09 -12.24
CA GLU A 392 0.34 -10.76 -12.15
C GLU A 392 0.08 -9.96 -13.44
N CYS A 393 0.28 -10.58 -14.59
CA CYS A 393 0.00 -9.98 -15.90
C CYS A 393 -1.48 -9.63 -16.07
N GLU A 394 -2.38 -10.49 -15.64
CA GLU A 394 -3.83 -10.24 -15.69
C GLU A 394 -4.22 -9.02 -14.84
N ALA A 395 -3.66 -8.88 -13.66
CA ALA A 395 -3.90 -7.71 -12.82
C ALA A 395 -3.45 -6.40 -13.51
N LEU A 396 -2.28 -6.39 -14.11
CA LEU A 396 -1.77 -5.25 -14.87
C LEU A 396 -2.63 -4.91 -16.08
N LYS A 397 -3.14 -5.90 -16.79
CA LYS A 397 -4.08 -5.70 -17.90
C LYS A 397 -5.38 -5.07 -17.44
N ARG A 398 -5.96 -5.52 -16.33
CA ARG A 398 -7.17 -4.92 -15.77
C ARG A 398 -6.97 -3.46 -15.42
N VAL A 399 -5.85 -3.11 -14.80
CA VAL A 399 -5.55 -1.72 -14.47
C VAL A 399 -5.37 -0.87 -15.72
N ARG A 400 -4.57 -1.32 -16.67
CA ARG A 400 -4.27 -0.54 -17.88
C ARG A 400 -5.43 -0.48 -18.87
N ASN A 401 -6.04 -1.63 -19.18
CA ASN A 401 -7.01 -1.75 -20.25
C ASN A 401 -8.45 -1.55 -19.78
N ASP A 402 -8.86 -2.20 -18.69
CA ASP A 402 -10.23 -2.11 -18.19
C ASP A 402 -10.47 -0.79 -17.46
N MET A 403 -9.60 -0.43 -16.52
CA MET A 403 -9.71 0.80 -15.75
C MET A 403 -9.16 2.02 -16.51
N GLY A 404 -8.38 1.82 -17.57
CA GLY A 404 -7.82 2.89 -18.38
C GLY A 404 -6.68 3.66 -17.71
N LEU A 405 -6.06 3.12 -16.68
CA LEU A 405 -4.92 3.71 -15.99
C LEU A 405 -3.62 3.36 -16.74
N THR A 406 -3.43 3.95 -17.90
CA THR A 406 -2.30 3.68 -18.81
C THR A 406 -0.98 4.32 -18.37
N ASN A 407 -0.97 5.07 -17.29
CA ASN A 407 0.23 5.58 -16.66
C ASN A 407 1.06 4.50 -15.94
N VAL A 408 0.54 3.29 -15.82
CA VAL A 408 1.28 2.13 -15.30
C VAL A 408 2.27 1.62 -16.35
N GLU A 409 3.52 1.46 -15.92
CA GLU A 409 4.59 0.80 -16.67
C GLU A 409 5.05 -0.43 -15.93
N VAL A 410 5.63 -1.39 -16.64
CA VAL A 410 6.07 -2.67 -16.09
C VAL A 410 7.58 -2.70 -15.94
N MET A 411 8.08 -3.17 -14.80
CA MET A 411 9.51 -3.38 -14.56
C MET A 411 9.79 -4.84 -14.26
N ILE A 412 10.78 -5.40 -14.93
CA ILE A 412 11.23 -6.78 -14.74
C ILE A 412 12.49 -6.80 -13.89
N PRO A 413 12.46 -7.45 -12.71
CA PRO A 413 13.62 -7.57 -11.83
C PRO A 413 14.52 -8.75 -12.22
N PHE A 414 15.78 -8.64 -11.86
CA PHE A 414 16.76 -9.71 -11.82
C PHE A 414 16.87 -10.53 -13.12
N VAL A 415 17.16 -9.81 -14.21
CA VAL A 415 17.38 -10.40 -15.54
C VAL A 415 18.87 -10.68 -15.72
N ARG A 416 19.28 -11.95 -15.69
CA ARG A 416 20.69 -12.34 -15.70
C ARG A 416 21.31 -12.34 -17.08
N THR A 417 20.55 -12.81 -18.07
CA THR A 417 21.07 -13.10 -19.41
C THR A 417 20.18 -12.48 -20.50
N LEU A 418 20.74 -12.30 -21.69
CA LEU A 418 19.98 -11.85 -22.85
C LEU A 418 18.89 -12.84 -23.25
N GLU A 419 19.12 -14.13 -23.05
CA GLU A 419 18.12 -15.17 -23.30
C GLU A 419 16.92 -15.03 -22.36
N GLU A 420 17.15 -14.79 -21.07
CA GLU A 420 16.08 -14.50 -20.11
C GLU A 420 15.30 -13.22 -20.50
N ALA A 421 16.01 -12.18 -20.94
CA ALA A 421 15.40 -10.95 -21.43
C ALA A 421 14.44 -11.22 -22.60
N ALA A 422 14.89 -11.94 -23.60
CA ALA A 422 14.07 -12.31 -24.75
C ALA A 422 12.83 -13.12 -24.35
N LYS A 423 13.01 -14.11 -23.50
CA LYS A 423 11.92 -15.00 -23.04
C LYS A 423 10.88 -14.27 -22.20
N VAL A 424 11.30 -13.39 -21.29
CA VAL A 424 10.35 -12.66 -20.44
C VAL A 424 9.54 -11.63 -21.24
N ILE A 425 10.14 -10.98 -22.21
CA ILE A 425 9.42 -10.05 -23.10
C ILE A 425 8.39 -10.80 -23.96
N GLU A 426 8.75 -11.97 -24.49
CA GLU A 426 7.83 -12.85 -25.21
C GLU A 426 6.67 -13.31 -24.31
N LEU A 427 6.97 -13.73 -23.09
CA LEU A 427 5.98 -14.18 -22.13
C LEU A 427 4.99 -13.04 -21.74
N LEU A 428 5.48 -11.82 -21.54
CA LEU A 428 4.62 -10.66 -21.32
C LEU A 428 3.67 -10.43 -22.49
N ALA A 429 4.18 -10.50 -23.73
CA ALA A 429 3.37 -10.33 -24.93
C ALA A 429 2.30 -11.43 -25.06
N GLU A 430 2.63 -12.68 -24.76
CA GLU A 430 1.67 -13.79 -24.71
C GLU A 430 0.53 -13.54 -23.73
N HIS A 431 0.81 -12.86 -22.61
CA HIS A 431 -0.19 -12.47 -21.61
C HIS A 431 -0.82 -11.09 -21.86
N GLY A 432 -0.67 -10.53 -23.05
CA GLY A 432 -1.31 -9.27 -23.44
C GLY A 432 -0.61 -8.01 -22.97
N LEU A 433 0.63 -8.09 -22.51
CA LEU A 433 1.49 -6.96 -22.13
C LEU A 433 2.61 -6.77 -23.15
N LYS A 434 2.25 -6.37 -24.37
CA LYS A 434 3.19 -6.14 -25.46
C LYS A 434 3.75 -4.73 -25.39
N ARG A 435 5.09 -4.62 -25.50
CA ARG A 435 5.78 -3.32 -25.59
C ARG A 435 5.21 -2.45 -26.69
N GLY A 436 4.97 -1.18 -26.36
CA GLY A 436 4.43 -0.17 -27.27
C GLY A 436 2.92 -0.21 -27.47
N GLU A 437 2.25 -1.30 -27.12
CA GLU A 437 0.79 -1.38 -27.22
C GLU A 437 0.13 -0.55 -26.12
N ASN A 438 -0.79 0.33 -26.48
CA ASN A 438 -1.40 1.33 -25.60
C ASN A 438 -0.37 2.15 -24.80
N GLY A 439 0.79 2.42 -25.39
CA GLY A 439 1.86 3.20 -24.79
C GLY A 439 2.62 2.45 -23.67
N LEU A 440 2.51 1.12 -23.57
CA LEU A 440 3.21 0.34 -22.56
C LEU A 440 4.73 0.39 -22.78
N ARG A 441 5.44 0.89 -21.78
CA ARG A 441 6.89 0.71 -21.66
C ARG A 441 7.18 -0.44 -20.69
N VAL A 442 8.17 -1.26 -21.08
CA VAL A 442 8.70 -2.32 -20.22
C VAL A 442 10.13 -1.96 -19.84
N ILE A 443 10.35 -1.71 -18.57
CA ILE A 443 11.61 -1.28 -17.98
C ILE A 443 12.32 -2.50 -17.38
N MET A 444 13.63 -2.56 -17.50
CA MET A 444 14.44 -3.56 -16.82
C MET A 444 15.08 -2.97 -15.57
N MET A 445 15.03 -3.68 -14.46
CA MET A 445 15.87 -3.32 -13.31
C MET A 445 17.31 -3.69 -13.62
N CYS A 446 18.17 -2.68 -13.71
CA CYS A 446 19.60 -2.83 -13.91
C CYS A 446 20.26 -3.02 -12.54
N GLU A 447 20.49 -4.27 -12.15
CA GLU A 447 20.92 -4.62 -10.80
C GLU A 447 21.95 -5.74 -10.71
N LEU A 448 22.34 -6.30 -11.85
CA LEU A 448 23.46 -7.23 -11.95
C LEU A 448 24.61 -6.60 -12.76
N PRO A 449 25.87 -6.90 -12.44
CA PRO A 449 27.01 -6.42 -13.25
C PRO A 449 26.87 -6.75 -14.75
N SER A 450 26.31 -7.91 -15.10
CA SER A 450 26.03 -8.30 -16.49
C SER A 450 25.11 -7.31 -17.22
N ASN A 451 24.18 -6.69 -16.51
CA ASN A 451 23.26 -5.72 -17.09
C ASN A 451 23.98 -4.45 -17.56
N ALA A 452 24.94 -3.95 -16.80
CA ALA A 452 25.74 -2.80 -17.16
C ALA A 452 26.75 -3.14 -18.27
N LEU A 453 27.38 -4.31 -18.19
CA LEU A 453 28.36 -4.77 -19.19
C LEU A 453 27.73 -4.98 -20.58
N LEU A 454 26.52 -5.50 -20.63
CA LEU A 454 25.76 -5.76 -21.85
C LEU A 454 24.56 -4.78 -22.02
N ALA A 455 24.71 -3.55 -21.53
CA ALA A 455 23.63 -2.59 -21.49
C ALA A 455 23.02 -2.32 -22.88
N ASP A 456 23.85 -2.23 -23.91
CA ASP A 456 23.40 -1.98 -25.29
C ASP A 456 22.48 -3.12 -25.79
N GLU A 457 22.87 -4.35 -25.56
CA GLU A 457 22.14 -5.56 -25.97
C GLU A 457 20.85 -5.75 -25.15
N PHE A 458 20.88 -5.53 -23.84
CA PHE A 458 19.67 -5.59 -23.01
C PHE A 458 18.64 -4.55 -23.44
N LEU A 459 19.05 -3.34 -23.82
CA LEU A 459 18.16 -2.26 -24.24
C LEU A 459 17.49 -2.50 -25.60
N GLU A 460 17.86 -3.52 -26.34
CA GLU A 460 17.07 -3.99 -27.48
C GLU A 460 15.74 -4.61 -27.05
N TYR A 461 15.68 -5.22 -25.86
CA TYR A 461 14.50 -5.88 -25.32
C TYR A 461 13.65 -4.99 -24.43
N PHE A 462 14.23 -3.93 -23.86
CA PHE A 462 13.56 -3.04 -22.90
C PHE A 462 13.55 -1.60 -23.37
N ASP A 463 12.58 -0.83 -22.84
CA ASP A 463 12.40 0.59 -23.16
C ASP A 463 13.27 1.50 -22.28
N GLY A 464 13.95 0.95 -21.31
CA GLY A 464 14.85 1.67 -20.43
C GLY A 464 15.31 0.85 -19.25
N PHE A 465 16.12 1.48 -18.41
CA PHE A 465 16.63 0.94 -17.16
C PHE A 465 16.06 1.70 -15.96
N SER A 466 15.77 0.96 -14.90
CA SER A 466 15.74 1.48 -13.54
C SER A 466 16.85 0.80 -12.75
N ILE A 467 17.81 1.58 -12.27
CA ILE A 467 18.98 1.02 -11.60
C ILE A 467 18.62 0.62 -10.18
N GLY A 468 18.78 -0.66 -9.86
CA GLY A 468 18.68 -1.22 -8.52
C GLY A 468 20.04 -1.26 -7.85
N SER A 469 20.53 -0.12 -7.37
CA SER A 469 21.89 0.02 -6.86
C SER A 469 22.18 -0.82 -5.61
N ASN A 470 21.17 -1.20 -4.85
CA ASN A 470 21.35 -2.07 -3.69
C ASN A 470 21.88 -3.44 -4.07
N ASP A 471 21.18 -4.16 -4.95
CA ASP A 471 21.60 -5.48 -5.43
C ASP A 471 22.85 -5.38 -6.30
N LEU A 472 22.97 -4.34 -7.12
CA LEU A 472 24.16 -4.10 -7.94
C LEU A 472 25.42 -3.97 -7.06
N THR A 473 25.35 -3.22 -5.98
CA THR A 473 26.46 -3.05 -5.02
C THR A 473 26.80 -4.37 -4.35
N GLN A 474 25.81 -5.07 -3.84
CA GLN A 474 25.99 -6.37 -3.19
C GLN A 474 26.67 -7.39 -4.11
N LEU A 475 26.20 -7.51 -5.35
CA LEU A 475 26.72 -8.48 -6.31
C LEU A 475 28.08 -8.08 -6.86
N THR A 476 28.34 -6.80 -7.07
CA THR A 476 29.60 -6.30 -7.58
C THR A 476 30.74 -6.46 -6.55
N LEU A 477 30.45 -6.14 -5.30
CA LEU A 477 31.44 -6.25 -4.21
C LEU A 477 31.48 -7.66 -3.61
N GLY A 478 30.54 -8.55 -3.98
CA GLY A 478 30.49 -9.92 -3.45
C GLY A 478 30.23 -9.95 -1.94
N LEU A 479 29.33 -9.09 -1.44
CA LEU A 479 29.01 -9.02 -0.03
C LEU A 479 27.51 -9.14 0.22
N ASP A 480 27.17 -9.67 1.37
CA ASP A 480 25.81 -9.69 1.90
C ASP A 480 25.61 -8.49 2.81
N ARG A 481 24.77 -7.54 2.40
CA ARG A 481 24.44 -6.32 3.16
C ARG A 481 23.76 -6.59 4.51
N ASP A 482 23.12 -7.75 4.64
CA ASP A 482 22.42 -8.16 5.86
C ASP A 482 23.37 -8.87 6.85
N SER A 483 24.60 -9.16 6.44
CA SER A 483 25.62 -9.72 7.32
C SER A 483 26.24 -8.66 8.21
N GLY A 484 25.93 -8.69 9.50
CA GLY A 484 26.43 -7.71 10.47
C GLY A 484 27.97 -7.59 10.54
N LEU A 485 28.70 -8.61 10.06
CA LEU A 485 30.16 -8.61 10.07
C LEU A 485 30.78 -7.77 8.95
N ILE A 486 30.16 -7.74 7.77
CA ILE A 486 30.70 -7.10 6.57
C ILE A 486 29.80 -5.99 5.99
N ALA A 487 28.63 -5.76 6.56
CA ALA A 487 27.69 -4.74 6.08
C ALA A 487 28.30 -3.33 6.01
N HIS A 488 29.32 -3.05 6.83
CA HIS A 488 30.05 -1.78 6.81
C HIS A 488 30.83 -1.54 5.50
N LEU A 489 31.07 -2.57 4.69
CA LEU A 489 31.69 -2.45 3.36
C LEU A 489 30.70 -2.05 2.28
N PHE A 490 29.42 -2.10 2.57
CA PHE A 490 28.37 -1.74 1.62
C PHE A 490 28.32 -0.22 1.45
N ASP A 491 28.71 0.25 0.29
CA ASP A 491 28.61 1.66 -0.10
C ASP A 491 28.31 1.75 -1.61
N GLU A 492 27.14 2.25 -1.94
CA GLU A 492 26.70 2.43 -3.33
C GLU A 492 27.53 3.49 -4.08
N ARG A 493 28.33 4.30 -3.36
CA ARG A 493 29.26 5.28 -3.93
C ARG A 493 30.62 4.69 -4.26
N ASN A 494 30.85 3.42 -4.01
CA ASN A 494 32.12 2.75 -4.33
C ASN A 494 32.50 2.98 -5.81
N PRO A 495 33.78 3.24 -6.13
CA PRO A 495 34.22 3.51 -7.50
C PRO A 495 33.87 2.41 -8.52
N ALA A 496 33.86 1.15 -8.11
CA ALA A 496 33.44 0.04 -8.97
C ALA A 496 31.96 0.14 -9.36
N ILE A 497 31.12 0.51 -8.40
CA ILE A 497 29.70 0.73 -8.63
C ILE A 497 29.48 1.91 -9.55
N LYS A 498 30.13 3.04 -9.29
CA LYS A 498 30.05 4.24 -10.14
C LYS A 498 30.45 3.97 -11.58
N LYS A 499 31.45 3.14 -11.82
CA LYS A 499 31.80 2.73 -13.19
C LYS A 499 30.67 1.95 -13.89
N LEU A 500 30.06 1.00 -13.21
CA LEU A 500 28.93 0.24 -13.76
C LEU A 500 27.72 1.14 -14.00
N LEU A 501 27.41 2.04 -13.07
CA LEU A 501 26.34 3.01 -13.21
C LEU A 501 26.57 3.94 -14.40
N SER A 502 27.78 4.47 -14.56
CA SER A 502 28.13 5.32 -15.69
C SER A 502 27.96 4.58 -17.03
N MET A 503 28.39 3.34 -17.12
CA MET A 503 28.22 2.49 -18.31
C MET A 503 26.73 2.34 -18.67
N ALA A 504 25.88 2.02 -17.69
CA ALA A 504 24.45 1.86 -17.91
C ALA A 504 23.77 3.19 -18.33
N ILE A 505 24.07 4.28 -17.64
CA ILE A 505 23.49 5.60 -17.90
C ILE A 505 23.90 6.09 -19.31
N GLN A 506 25.21 6.08 -19.63
CA GLN A 506 25.69 6.58 -20.91
C GLN A 506 25.19 5.75 -22.08
N THR A 507 25.10 4.43 -21.94
CA THR A 507 24.58 3.55 -22.98
C THR A 507 23.09 3.82 -23.24
N ALA A 508 22.28 3.94 -22.18
CA ALA A 508 20.85 4.24 -22.31
C ALA A 508 20.64 5.61 -22.99
N LYS A 509 21.39 6.62 -22.61
CA LYS A 509 21.34 7.95 -23.24
C LYS A 509 21.73 7.91 -24.71
N ALA A 510 22.78 7.21 -25.05
CA ALA A 510 23.23 7.07 -26.45
C ALA A 510 22.17 6.38 -27.33
N LYS A 511 21.38 5.48 -26.78
CA LYS A 511 20.27 4.80 -27.46
C LYS A 511 18.94 5.58 -27.40
N GLY A 512 18.88 6.73 -26.76
CA GLY A 512 17.65 7.48 -26.56
C GLY A 512 16.63 6.75 -25.66
N LYS A 513 17.11 5.88 -24.77
CA LYS A 513 16.29 5.10 -23.83
C LYS A 513 16.28 5.74 -22.46
N TYR A 514 15.19 5.51 -21.71
CA TYR A 514 15.04 5.98 -20.35
C TYR A 514 16.06 5.32 -19.41
N VAL A 515 16.60 6.09 -18.48
CA VAL A 515 17.38 5.58 -17.36
C VAL A 515 17.09 6.35 -16.08
N GLY A 516 16.64 5.63 -15.08
CA GLY A 516 16.41 6.14 -13.72
C GLY A 516 17.10 5.26 -12.69
N ILE A 517 17.08 5.68 -11.45
CA ILE A 517 17.56 4.92 -10.31
C ILE A 517 16.48 4.83 -9.23
N CYS A 518 16.34 3.66 -8.63
CA CYS A 518 15.37 3.41 -7.56
C CYS A 518 15.98 2.75 -6.31
N GLY A 519 17.30 2.57 -6.28
CA GLY A 519 18.00 2.09 -5.10
C GLY A 519 17.99 3.11 -3.96
N GLN A 520 18.47 2.68 -2.80
CA GLN A 520 18.46 3.47 -1.56
C GLN A 520 19.52 4.60 -1.56
N GLY A 521 20.59 4.46 -2.34
CA GLY A 521 21.73 5.37 -2.31
C GLY A 521 21.40 6.86 -2.39
N PRO A 522 20.59 7.32 -3.36
CA PRO A 522 20.22 8.74 -3.46
C PRO A 522 19.42 9.27 -2.27
N SER A 523 18.64 8.43 -1.60
CA SER A 523 17.92 8.81 -0.38
C SER A 523 18.83 8.93 0.83
N ASP A 524 19.89 8.10 0.88
CA ASP A 524 20.83 8.07 2.00
C ASP A 524 21.98 9.07 1.84
N HIS A 525 22.32 9.42 0.59
CA HIS A 525 23.50 10.23 0.26
C HIS A 525 23.18 11.28 -0.82
N GLU A 526 23.06 12.52 -0.40
CA GLU A 526 22.78 13.65 -1.32
C GLU A 526 23.90 13.88 -2.34
N ASP A 527 25.17 13.65 -1.96
CA ASP A 527 26.31 13.74 -2.86
C ASP A 527 26.25 12.70 -3.98
N PHE A 528 25.72 11.53 -3.70
CA PHE A 528 25.48 10.50 -4.71
C PHE A 528 24.37 10.91 -5.68
N ALA A 529 23.28 11.49 -5.17
CA ALA A 529 22.22 12.05 -6.01
C ALA A 529 22.77 13.14 -6.95
N ALA A 530 23.60 14.05 -6.45
CA ALA A 530 24.23 15.09 -7.26
C ALA A 530 25.14 14.50 -8.36
N TRP A 531 25.93 13.49 -8.05
CA TRP A 531 26.76 12.79 -9.03
C TRP A 531 25.94 12.15 -10.15
N LEU A 532 24.80 11.55 -9.81
CA LEU A 532 23.88 10.96 -10.83
C LEU A 532 23.31 12.03 -11.78
N VAL A 533 23.03 13.23 -11.26
CA VAL A 533 22.61 14.37 -12.09
C VAL A 533 23.71 14.75 -13.07
N GLU A 534 24.96 14.82 -12.63
CA GLU A 534 26.13 15.11 -13.48
C GLU A 534 26.33 14.04 -14.58
N GLU A 535 26.08 12.77 -14.27
CA GLU A 535 26.09 11.67 -15.24
C GLU A 535 24.95 11.76 -16.28
N GLY A 536 23.96 12.61 -16.02
CA GLY A 536 22.84 12.86 -16.91
C GLY A 536 21.71 11.84 -16.81
N ILE A 537 21.49 11.26 -15.65
CA ILE A 537 20.34 10.37 -15.40
C ILE A 537 19.02 11.12 -15.63
N ASP A 538 17.98 10.42 -16.08
CA ASP A 538 16.68 11.03 -16.36
C ASP A 538 15.85 11.25 -15.10
N SER A 539 15.90 10.30 -14.16
CA SER A 539 15.15 10.40 -12.91
C SER A 539 15.87 9.78 -11.73
N VAL A 540 15.56 10.31 -10.56
CA VAL A 540 15.97 9.75 -9.27
C VAL A 540 14.71 9.47 -8.45
N SER A 541 14.52 8.23 -8.05
CA SER A 541 13.39 7.81 -7.23
C SER A 541 13.80 7.73 -5.77
N LEU A 542 13.11 8.46 -4.91
CA LEU A 542 13.45 8.66 -3.52
C LEU A 542 12.36 8.09 -2.59
N ASN A 543 12.74 7.77 -1.37
CA ASN A 543 11.76 7.54 -0.32
C ASN A 543 11.00 8.85 -0.06
N PRO A 544 9.69 8.82 0.17
CA PRO A 544 8.86 10.03 0.32
C PRO A 544 9.36 11.02 1.36
N ASP A 545 9.93 10.54 2.46
CA ASP A 545 10.48 11.36 3.55
C ASP A 545 11.75 12.15 3.18
N THR A 546 12.44 11.75 2.12
CA THR A 546 13.68 12.41 1.66
C THR A 546 13.48 13.31 0.43
N VAL A 547 12.28 13.35 -0.14
CA VAL A 547 12.01 14.06 -1.41
C VAL A 547 12.34 15.55 -1.32
N LEU A 548 11.81 16.25 -0.34
CA LEU A 548 11.94 17.71 -0.24
C LEU A 548 13.38 18.11 0.05
N GLU A 549 14.04 17.45 0.98
CA GLU A 549 15.43 17.73 1.37
C GLU A 549 16.38 17.52 0.19
N THR A 550 16.30 16.36 -0.45
CA THR A 550 17.13 16.04 -1.62
C THR A 550 16.85 16.98 -2.79
N TRP A 551 15.59 17.33 -3.03
CA TRP A 551 15.22 18.28 -4.09
C TRP A 551 15.89 19.65 -3.89
N LEU A 552 15.80 20.19 -2.69
CA LEU A 552 16.40 21.49 -2.35
C LEU A 552 17.93 21.45 -2.48
N TYR A 553 18.55 20.38 -1.99
CA TYR A 553 20.00 20.19 -2.12
C TYR A 553 20.45 20.17 -3.60
N LEU A 554 19.75 19.42 -4.45
CA LEU A 554 20.05 19.36 -5.88
C LEU A 554 19.84 20.70 -6.58
N ALA A 555 18.82 21.47 -6.19
CA ALA A 555 18.56 22.79 -6.73
C ALA A 555 19.69 23.80 -6.37
N GLU A 556 20.18 23.76 -5.15
CA GLU A 556 21.33 24.58 -4.73
C GLU A 556 22.58 24.23 -5.53
N LYS A 557 22.89 22.95 -5.70
CA LYS A 557 24.04 22.47 -6.46
C LYS A 557 23.96 22.83 -7.95
N HIS A 558 22.77 22.81 -8.52
CA HIS A 558 22.59 23.13 -9.94
C HIS A 558 22.66 24.63 -10.23
N ASN A 559 22.26 25.48 -9.25
CA ASN A 559 22.27 26.94 -9.40
C ASN A 559 23.58 27.58 -8.92
N ALA A 560 24.48 26.83 -8.30
CA ALA A 560 25.82 27.28 -7.88
C ALA A 560 26.85 27.07 -8.99
#